data_ec19a6f8f68cd874049f646ba847aa77
#
_entry.id   ec19a6f8f68cd874049f646ba847aa77
#
_cell.length_a   1.000
_cell.length_b   1.000
_cell.length_c   1.000
_cell.angle_alpha   90.00
_cell.angle_beta   90.00
_cell.angle_gamma   90.00
#
_symmetry.space_group_name_H-M   'P 1'
#
loop_
_entity.id
_entity.type
_entity.pdbx_description
1 polymer ?
#
loop_
_entity_poly.entity_id
_entity_poly.type
_entity_poly.pdbx_seq_one_letter_code
_entity_poly.pdbx_strand_id
1 'polypeptide(L)'
;MYYSQENSEVMKVSQKSRFRTVLKVKKIQERKAQGELRELQTVHAQEEEVLNDIKDERQYALSDAVRTMKMKATEAQTNRAFILKLSRQIKEQEQKVQQVESQEEEKRSELLERTKSKKMVEQLDEKLQAEADKEMERKEQRLIDVLAQRIRSEKS
;
A
#
# COMPACT_ATOMS: atom_id res chain seq x y z
N MET A 1 4.83 -50.19 0.00
CA MET A 1 4.74 -49.08 0.98
C MET A 1 5.71 -47.93 0.76
N TYR A 2 6.73 -48.04 -0.07
CA TYR A 2 7.72 -46.95 -0.34
C TYR A 2 7.22 -45.86 -1.30
N TYR A 3 6.37 -46.13 -2.25
CA TYR A 3 5.87 -45.19 -3.26
C TYR A 3 4.95 -44.08 -2.72
N SER A 4 4.36 -44.26 -1.53
CA SER A 4 3.45 -43.25 -0.95
C SER A 4 4.17 -42.11 -0.25
N GLN A 5 5.41 -42.32 0.19
CA GLN A 5 6.21 -41.32 0.91
C GLN A 5 6.92 -40.36 -0.03
N GLU A 6 7.48 -40.85 -1.13
CA GLU A 6 8.13 -39.96 -2.14
C GLU A 6 7.14 -38.98 -2.78
N ASN A 7 5.91 -39.42 -3.08
CA ASN A 7 4.88 -38.51 -3.59
C ASN A 7 4.48 -37.41 -2.62
N SER A 8 4.51 -37.68 -1.31
CA SER A 8 4.22 -36.68 -0.29
C SER A 8 5.31 -35.62 -0.18
N GLU A 9 6.58 -35.99 -0.29
CA GLU A 9 7.71 -35.07 -0.24
C GLU A 9 7.81 -34.19 -1.50
N VAL A 10 7.60 -34.76 -2.66
CA VAL A 10 7.54 -34.03 -3.94
C VAL A 10 6.38 -33.03 -3.93
N MET A 11 5.21 -33.39 -3.39
CA MET A 11 4.08 -32.46 -3.22
C MET A 11 4.41 -31.31 -2.27
N LYS A 12 5.07 -31.56 -1.14
CA LYS A 12 5.44 -30.52 -0.17
C LYS A 12 6.48 -29.54 -0.72
N VAL A 13 7.48 -30.02 -1.46
CA VAL A 13 8.48 -29.17 -2.15
C VAL A 13 7.80 -28.31 -3.23
N SER A 14 6.87 -28.90 -3.99
CA SER A 14 6.09 -28.18 -5.01
C SER A 14 5.20 -27.09 -4.40
N GLN A 15 4.57 -27.35 -3.25
CA GLN A 15 3.77 -26.33 -2.55
C GLN A 15 4.64 -25.18 -2.02
N LYS A 16 5.79 -25.46 -1.40
CA LYS A 16 6.73 -24.45 -0.91
C LYS A 16 7.24 -23.54 -2.03
N SER A 17 7.49 -24.08 -3.20
CA SER A 17 7.86 -23.31 -4.40
C SER A 17 6.73 -22.38 -4.86
N ARG A 18 5.47 -22.85 -4.84
CA ARG A 18 4.28 -22.08 -5.25
C ARG A 18 4.04 -20.89 -4.32
N PHE A 19 4.11 -21.08 -3.00
CA PHE A 19 3.92 -19.98 -2.04
C PHE A 19 4.98 -18.89 -2.20
N ARG A 20 6.23 -19.24 -2.42
CA ARG A 20 7.30 -18.26 -2.69
C ARG A 20 7.03 -17.44 -3.95
N THR A 21 6.50 -18.06 -5.00
CA THR A 21 6.14 -17.36 -6.22
C THR A 21 4.97 -16.42 -5.98
N VAL A 22 3.92 -16.87 -5.29
CA VAL A 22 2.77 -16.05 -4.92
C VAL A 22 3.20 -14.86 -4.05
N LEU A 23 4.08 -15.07 -3.07
CA LEU A 23 4.62 -14.00 -2.24
C LEU A 23 5.40 -12.96 -3.04
N LYS A 24 6.21 -13.39 -4.01
CA LYS A 24 6.91 -12.46 -4.91
C LYS A 24 5.91 -11.58 -5.67
N VAL A 25 4.88 -12.18 -6.24
CA VAL A 25 3.83 -11.43 -6.96
C VAL A 25 3.11 -10.45 -6.02
N LYS A 26 2.73 -10.90 -4.81
CA LYS A 26 2.07 -10.03 -3.82
C LYS A 26 2.96 -8.87 -3.39
N LYS A 27 4.26 -9.08 -3.19
CA LYS A 27 5.23 -8.02 -2.89
C LYS A 27 5.36 -7.00 -4.03
N ILE A 28 5.35 -7.46 -5.28
CA ILE A 28 5.38 -6.57 -6.44
C ILE A 28 4.09 -5.73 -6.51
N GLN A 29 2.93 -6.36 -6.31
CA GLN A 29 1.64 -5.68 -6.32
C GLN A 29 1.53 -4.63 -5.21
N GLU A 30 2.01 -4.94 -4.00
CA GLU A 30 2.06 -4.00 -2.88
C GLU A 30 2.98 -2.81 -3.19
N ARG A 31 4.19 -3.06 -3.70
CA ARG A 31 5.13 -1.99 -4.09
C ARG A 31 4.56 -1.09 -5.18
N LYS A 32 3.87 -1.68 -6.15
CA LYS A 32 3.20 -0.90 -7.20
C LYS A 32 2.12 0.01 -6.62
N ALA A 33 1.25 -0.53 -5.76
CA ALA A 33 0.22 0.28 -5.09
C ALA A 33 0.80 1.38 -4.19
N GLN A 34 1.94 1.11 -3.51
CA GLN A 34 2.67 2.13 -2.75
C GLN A 34 3.22 3.24 -3.65
N GLY A 35 3.72 2.89 -4.84
CA GLY A 35 4.18 3.87 -5.82
C GLY A 35 3.04 4.75 -6.30
N GLU A 36 1.92 4.16 -6.73
CA GLU A 36 0.73 4.87 -7.18
C GLU A 36 0.16 5.82 -6.10
N LEU A 37 0.15 5.38 -4.85
CA LEU A 37 -0.28 6.22 -3.73
C LEU A 37 0.65 7.42 -3.52
N ARG A 38 1.97 7.21 -3.59
CA ARG A 38 2.95 8.33 -3.45
C ARG A 38 2.83 9.34 -4.58
N GLU A 39 2.61 8.88 -5.81
CA GLU A 39 2.37 9.77 -6.94
C GLU A 39 1.12 10.63 -6.73
N LEU A 40 0.01 10.02 -6.28
CA LEU A 40 -1.21 10.77 -5.94
C LEU A 40 -1.00 11.77 -4.80
N GLN A 41 -0.25 11.40 -3.77
CA GLN A 41 0.09 12.31 -2.66
C GLN A 41 0.91 13.52 -3.15
N THR A 42 1.80 13.30 -4.11
CA THR A 42 2.55 14.39 -4.73
C THR A 42 1.63 15.32 -5.53
N VAL A 43 0.72 14.74 -6.32
CA VAL A 43 -0.29 15.51 -7.06
C VAL A 43 -1.20 16.28 -6.10
N HIS A 44 -1.66 15.64 -5.02
CA HIS A 44 -2.50 16.28 -4.01
C HIS A 44 -1.80 17.51 -3.42
N ALA A 45 -0.55 17.37 -2.99
CA ALA A 45 0.23 18.48 -2.45
C ALA A 45 0.41 19.62 -3.47
N GLN A 46 0.61 19.32 -4.75
CA GLN A 46 0.70 20.32 -5.81
C GLN A 46 -0.62 21.06 -6.03
N GLU A 47 -1.75 20.34 -6.07
CA GLU A 47 -3.07 20.96 -6.25
C GLU A 47 -3.47 21.80 -5.03
N GLU A 48 -3.08 21.41 -3.82
CA GLU A 48 -3.25 22.23 -2.60
C GLU A 48 -2.39 23.50 -2.64
N GLU A 49 -1.14 23.41 -3.10
CA GLU A 49 -0.25 24.57 -3.26
C GLU A 49 -0.87 25.59 -4.23
N VAL A 50 -1.34 25.12 -5.41
CA VAL A 50 -2.06 25.98 -6.37
C VAL A 50 -3.30 26.61 -5.76
N LEU A 51 -4.07 25.86 -4.97
CA LEU A 51 -5.24 26.39 -4.29
C LEU A 51 -4.88 27.51 -3.30
N ASN A 52 -3.81 27.33 -2.55
CA ASN A 52 -3.32 28.32 -1.59
C ASN A 52 -2.82 29.57 -2.30
N ASP A 53 -2.07 29.44 -3.38
CA ASP A 53 -1.60 30.56 -4.20
C ASP A 53 -2.76 31.42 -4.71
N ILE A 54 -3.81 30.78 -5.24
CA ILE A 54 -5.01 31.52 -5.72
C ILE A 54 -5.76 32.21 -4.56
N LYS A 55 -5.82 31.56 -3.38
CA LYS A 55 -6.42 32.16 -2.18
C LYS A 55 -5.63 33.39 -1.71
N ASP A 56 -4.30 33.29 -1.72
CA ASP A 56 -3.41 34.39 -1.34
C ASP A 56 -3.51 35.53 -2.32
N GLU A 57 -3.53 35.25 -3.63
CA GLU A 57 -3.73 36.28 -4.66
C GLU A 57 -5.08 37.02 -4.48
N ARG A 58 -6.14 36.25 -4.21
CA ARG A 58 -7.46 36.85 -3.91
C ARG A 58 -7.42 37.70 -2.66
N GLN A 59 -6.77 37.25 -1.60
CA GLN A 59 -6.63 37.99 -0.35
C GLN A 59 -5.85 39.31 -0.56
N TYR A 60 -4.77 39.22 -1.35
CA TYR A 60 -4.01 40.41 -1.76
C TYR A 60 -4.88 41.40 -2.53
N ALA A 61 -5.61 40.94 -3.55
CA ALA A 61 -6.50 41.81 -4.34
C ALA A 61 -7.62 42.45 -3.50
N LEU A 62 -8.15 41.72 -2.50
CA LEU A 62 -9.13 42.28 -1.56
C LEU A 62 -8.50 43.37 -0.65
N SER A 63 -7.30 43.12 -0.14
CA SER A 63 -6.61 44.07 0.74
C SER A 63 -6.21 45.35 -0.01
N ASP A 64 -5.78 45.20 -1.26
CA ASP A 64 -5.44 46.36 -2.13
C ASP A 64 -6.67 47.19 -2.48
N ALA A 65 -7.80 46.53 -2.78
CA ALA A 65 -9.08 47.22 -3.01
C ALA A 65 -9.54 48.08 -1.80
N VAL A 66 -9.28 47.60 -0.58
CA VAL A 66 -9.60 48.34 0.66
C VAL A 66 -8.63 49.52 0.88
N ARG A 67 -7.35 49.34 0.55
CA ARG A 67 -6.33 50.40 0.70
C ARG A 67 -6.55 51.57 -0.25
N THR A 68 -7.06 51.30 -1.43
CA THR A 68 -7.22 52.30 -2.51
C THR A 68 -8.62 52.91 -2.49
N MET A 69 -9.03 53.52 -1.38
CA MET A 69 -10.36 54.13 -1.19
C MET A 69 -10.70 55.25 -2.20
N LYS A 70 -9.75 55.68 -3.03
CA LYS A 70 -9.93 56.74 -4.06
C LYS A 70 -9.79 56.18 -5.48
N MET A 71 -10.21 54.94 -5.71
CA MET A 71 -10.22 54.35 -7.06
C MET A 71 -11.23 55.03 -7.99
N LYS A 72 -10.87 55.19 -9.25
CA LYS A 72 -11.81 55.54 -10.30
C LYS A 72 -12.82 54.38 -10.46
N ALA A 73 -14.06 54.71 -10.83
CA ALA A 73 -15.15 53.74 -10.95
C ALA A 73 -14.80 52.55 -11.90
N THR A 74 -14.04 52.83 -12.97
CA THR A 74 -13.54 51.82 -13.92
C THR A 74 -12.54 50.84 -13.29
N GLU A 75 -11.65 51.35 -12.47
CA GLU A 75 -10.66 50.52 -11.75
C GLU A 75 -11.34 49.63 -10.72
N ALA A 76 -12.33 50.17 -9.99
CA ALA A 76 -13.15 49.43 -9.05
C ALA A 76 -13.92 48.29 -9.72
N GLN A 77 -14.49 48.50 -10.94
CA GLN A 77 -15.14 47.46 -11.71
C GLN A 77 -14.17 46.33 -12.13
N THR A 78 -12.98 46.72 -12.63
CA THR A 78 -11.96 45.77 -13.05
C THR A 78 -11.49 44.90 -11.88
N ASN A 79 -11.24 45.53 -10.73
CA ASN A 79 -10.80 44.82 -9.52
C ASN A 79 -11.87 43.86 -9.00
N ARG A 80 -13.15 44.28 -9.01
CA ARG A 80 -14.27 43.41 -8.67
C ARG A 80 -14.37 42.21 -9.62
N ALA A 81 -14.23 42.43 -10.92
CA ALA A 81 -14.25 41.35 -11.91
C ALA A 81 -13.13 40.33 -11.70
N PHE A 82 -11.92 40.82 -11.35
CA PHE A 82 -10.77 40.02 -11.03
C PHE A 82 -10.98 39.15 -9.77
N ILE A 83 -11.48 39.77 -8.68
CA ILE A 83 -11.82 39.03 -7.45
C ILE A 83 -12.88 37.95 -7.69
N LEU A 84 -13.89 38.24 -8.55
CA LEU A 84 -14.90 37.23 -8.93
C LEU A 84 -14.29 36.11 -9.74
N LYS A 85 -13.35 36.40 -10.65
CA LYS A 85 -12.61 35.37 -11.42
C LYS A 85 -11.83 34.46 -10.48
N LEU A 86 -11.04 35.03 -9.57
CA LEU A 86 -10.29 34.27 -8.57
C LEU A 86 -11.20 33.42 -7.69
N SER A 87 -12.36 33.94 -7.31
CA SER A 87 -13.35 33.16 -6.53
C SER A 87 -13.91 31.95 -7.28
N ARG A 88 -14.07 32.04 -8.62
CA ARG A 88 -14.44 30.89 -9.45
C ARG A 88 -13.31 29.90 -9.57
N GLN A 89 -12.07 30.38 -9.79
CA GLN A 89 -10.88 29.53 -9.85
C GLN A 89 -10.66 28.77 -8.55
N ILE A 90 -10.84 29.40 -7.39
CA ILE A 90 -10.77 28.73 -6.08
C ILE A 90 -11.78 27.58 -6.04
N LYS A 91 -13.02 27.82 -6.45
CA LYS A 91 -14.08 26.80 -6.43
C LYS A 91 -13.79 25.61 -7.36
N GLU A 92 -13.25 25.90 -8.54
CA GLU A 92 -12.81 24.88 -9.50
C GLU A 92 -11.62 24.08 -8.95
N GLN A 93 -10.67 24.76 -8.32
CA GLN A 93 -9.50 24.14 -7.74
C GLN A 93 -9.84 23.31 -6.49
N GLU A 94 -10.75 23.76 -5.64
CA GLU A 94 -11.27 23.00 -4.51
C GLU A 94 -11.93 21.69 -4.96
N GLN A 95 -12.66 21.70 -6.08
CA GLN A 95 -13.22 20.48 -6.65
C GLN A 95 -12.13 19.50 -7.12
N LYS A 96 -11.03 20.00 -7.71
CA LYS A 96 -9.89 19.15 -8.11
C LYS A 96 -9.19 18.53 -6.90
N VAL A 97 -8.90 19.34 -5.87
CA VAL A 97 -8.31 18.85 -4.62
C VAL A 97 -9.17 17.75 -4.02
N GLN A 98 -10.47 17.97 -3.90
CA GLN A 98 -11.41 16.98 -3.38
C GLN A 98 -11.45 15.70 -4.23
N GLN A 99 -11.34 15.82 -5.54
CA GLN A 99 -11.29 14.66 -6.44
C GLN A 99 -10.01 13.84 -6.23
N VAL A 100 -8.86 14.50 -6.12
CA VAL A 100 -7.59 13.83 -5.86
C VAL A 100 -7.57 13.19 -4.47
N GLU A 101 -8.10 13.87 -3.45
CA GLU A 101 -8.27 13.32 -2.10
C GLU A 101 -9.10 12.03 -2.09
N SER A 102 -10.22 12.03 -2.82
CA SER A 102 -11.05 10.82 -2.97
C SER A 102 -10.27 9.67 -3.63
N GLN A 103 -9.50 9.96 -4.68
CA GLN A 103 -8.67 8.96 -5.35
C GLN A 103 -7.54 8.45 -4.42
N GLU A 104 -6.95 9.33 -3.61
CA GLU A 104 -5.95 8.94 -2.61
C GLU A 104 -6.53 7.98 -1.59
N GLU A 105 -7.73 8.23 -1.09
CA GLU A 105 -8.38 7.35 -0.11
C GLU A 105 -8.73 5.98 -0.72
N GLU A 106 -9.19 5.94 -1.97
CA GLU A 106 -9.39 4.68 -2.70
C GLU A 106 -8.09 3.89 -2.82
N LYS A 107 -6.98 4.54 -3.20
CA LYS A 107 -5.67 3.90 -3.33
C LYS A 107 -5.09 3.47 -1.99
N ARG A 108 -5.36 4.20 -0.93
CA ARG A 108 -4.99 3.83 0.44
C ARG A 108 -5.73 2.56 0.89
N SER A 109 -7.02 2.48 0.60
CA SER A 109 -7.83 1.29 0.86
C SER A 109 -7.33 0.09 0.04
N GLU A 110 -7.04 0.26 -1.25
CA GLU A 110 -6.48 -0.78 -2.11
C GLU A 110 -5.14 -1.30 -1.59
N LEU A 111 -4.24 -0.41 -1.17
CA LEU A 111 -2.96 -0.78 -0.57
C LEU A 111 -3.15 -1.60 0.71
N LEU A 112 -4.08 -1.20 1.56
CA LEU A 112 -4.41 -1.92 2.79
C LEU A 112 -4.85 -3.36 2.51
N GLU A 113 -5.74 -3.55 1.53
CA GLU A 113 -6.21 -4.88 1.12
C GLU A 113 -5.08 -5.74 0.54
N ARG A 114 -4.21 -5.16 -0.28
CA ARG A 114 -3.03 -5.86 -0.83
C ARG A 114 -2.06 -6.27 0.27
N THR A 115 -1.83 -5.39 1.26
CA THR A 115 -0.97 -5.67 2.41
C THR A 115 -1.56 -6.78 3.29
N LYS A 116 -2.87 -6.76 3.57
CA LYS A 116 -3.56 -7.85 4.28
C LYS A 116 -3.42 -9.17 3.54
N SER A 117 -3.69 -9.19 2.23
CA SER A 117 -3.59 -10.38 1.39
C SER A 117 -2.17 -10.95 1.38
N LYS A 118 -1.13 -10.11 1.34
CA LYS A 118 0.27 -10.53 1.45
C LYS A 118 0.54 -11.18 2.82
N LYS A 119 0.14 -10.53 3.92
CA LYS A 119 0.34 -11.04 5.28
C LYS A 119 -0.35 -12.38 5.49
N MET A 120 -1.54 -12.59 4.94
CA MET A 120 -2.22 -13.89 5.02
C MET A 120 -1.42 -15.00 4.35
N VAL A 121 -0.82 -14.73 3.18
CA VAL A 121 0.02 -15.73 2.49
C VAL A 121 1.33 -15.96 3.25
N GLU A 122 1.95 -14.92 3.83
CA GLU A 122 3.13 -15.04 4.68
C GLU A 122 2.86 -15.94 5.90
N GLN A 123 1.76 -15.69 6.62
CA GLN A 123 1.36 -16.52 7.76
C GLN A 123 1.07 -17.97 7.38
N LEU A 124 0.51 -18.20 6.20
CA LEU A 124 0.26 -19.56 5.71
C LEU A 124 1.57 -20.28 5.38
N ASP A 125 2.51 -19.60 4.74
CA ASP A 125 3.84 -20.15 4.43
C ASP A 125 4.61 -20.49 5.71
N GLU A 126 4.59 -19.59 6.71
CA GLU A 126 5.19 -19.82 8.03
C GLU A 126 4.60 -21.04 8.75
N LYS A 127 3.27 -21.18 8.74
CA LYS A 127 2.60 -22.35 9.34
C LYS A 127 3.01 -23.65 8.66
N LEU A 128 3.03 -23.67 7.34
CA LEU A 128 3.44 -24.86 6.58
C LEU A 128 4.92 -25.21 6.81
N GLN A 129 5.78 -24.21 6.96
CA GLN A 129 7.18 -24.44 7.32
C GLN A 129 7.30 -25.04 8.72
N ALA A 130 6.62 -24.45 9.71
CA ALA A 130 6.63 -24.96 11.08
C ALA A 130 6.08 -26.41 11.19
N GLU A 131 5.05 -26.74 10.42
CA GLU A 131 4.53 -28.12 10.35
C GLU A 131 5.52 -29.08 9.70
N ALA A 132 6.19 -28.67 8.63
CA ALA A 132 7.20 -29.48 7.97
C ALA A 132 8.41 -29.72 8.89
N ASP A 133 8.87 -28.71 9.63
CA ASP A 133 9.98 -28.82 10.56
C ASP A 133 9.63 -29.78 11.72
N LYS A 134 8.44 -29.67 12.31
CA LYS A 134 7.96 -30.62 13.31
C LYS A 134 7.86 -32.06 12.80
N GLU A 135 7.48 -32.24 11.54
CA GLU A 135 7.42 -33.57 10.95
C GLU A 135 8.82 -34.15 10.71
N MET A 136 9.79 -33.33 10.34
CA MET A 136 11.20 -33.71 10.25
C MET A 136 11.77 -34.13 11.61
N GLU A 137 11.57 -33.31 12.63
CA GLU A 137 11.97 -33.65 14.01
C GLU A 137 11.39 -34.98 14.49
N ARG A 138 10.10 -35.23 14.22
CA ARG A 138 9.45 -36.51 14.53
C ARG A 138 10.05 -37.71 13.78
N LYS A 139 10.44 -37.51 12.52
CA LYS A 139 11.11 -38.55 11.75
C LYS A 139 12.50 -38.85 12.30
N GLU A 140 13.27 -37.83 12.61
CA GLU A 140 14.59 -37.97 13.22
C GLU A 140 14.52 -38.67 14.57
N GLN A 141 13.57 -38.29 15.43
CA GLN A 141 13.36 -38.95 16.72
C GLN A 141 13.04 -40.45 16.56
N ARG A 142 12.16 -40.79 15.63
CA ARG A 142 11.85 -42.22 15.33
C ARG A 142 13.06 -42.99 14.86
N LEU A 143 13.95 -42.39 14.05
CA LEU A 143 15.20 -43.03 13.62
C LEU A 143 16.13 -43.27 14.79
N ILE A 144 16.28 -42.28 15.67
CA ILE A 144 17.10 -42.38 16.88
C ILE A 144 16.56 -43.50 17.79
N ASP A 145 15.24 -43.55 17.99
CA ASP A 145 14.61 -44.60 18.82
C ASP A 145 14.83 -46.00 18.26
N VAL A 146 14.73 -46.20 16.94
CA VAL A 146 15.00 -47.49 16.27
C VAL A 146 16.47 -47.87 16.41
N LEU A 147 17.40 -46.95 16.25
CA LEU A 147 18.82 -47.21 16.43
C LEU A 147 19.16 -47.56 17.89
N ALA A 148 18.55 -46.86 18.84
CA ALA A 148 18.73 -47.15 20.28
C ALA A 148 18.20 -48.55 20.65
N GLN A 149 17.08 -48.98 20.07
CA GLN A 149 16.55 -50.34 20.26
C GLN A 149 17.49 -51.39 19.68
N ARG A 150 18.05 -51.18 18.48
CA ARG A 150 19.01 -52.12 17.88
C ARG A 150 20.26 -52.29 18.76
N ILE A 151 20.84 -51.19 19.24
CA ILE A 151 22.02 -51.23 20.11
C ILE A 151 21.75 -52.02 21.42
N ARG A 152 20.53 -51.89 21.97
CA ARG A 152 20.12 -52.66 23.16
C ARG A 152 19.94 -54.15 22.86
N SER A 153 19.36 -54.49 21.72
CA SER A 153 19.17 -55.91 21.34
C SER A 153 20.46 -56.62 20.99
N GLU A 154 21.50 -55.93 20.53
CA GLU A 154 22.84 -56.50 20.26
C GLU A 154 23.70 -56.71 21.52
N LYS A 155 23.32 -56.07 22.63
CA LYS A 155 24.04 -56.17 23.93
C LYS A 155 23.40 -57.17 24.91
N SER A 156 22.27 -57.80 24.55
CA SER A 156 21.54 -58.84 25.33
C SER A 156 21.73 -60.19 24.75
#